data_0e8705dc5da1a25a165446dfd8199503
#
_entry.id   0e8705dc5da1a25a165446dfd8199503
#
_cell.length_a   1.000
_cell.length_b   1.000
_cell.length_c   1.000
_cell.angle_alpha   90.00
_cell.angle_beta   90.00
_cell.angle_gamma   90.00
#
_symmetry.space_group_name_H-M   'P 1'
#
loop_
_entity.id
_entity.type
_entity.pdbx_description
1 polymer ?
#
loop_
_entity_poly.entity_id
_entity_poly.type
_entity_poly.pdbx_seq_one_letter_code
_entity_poly.pdbx_strand_id
1 'polypeptide(L)'
;VNLDNYIGYAEIGLGEKLIGIIGHLDVVPANVKDGWNTDPFEMVEKDGVLYGRGVSDDKGAMVASMIALKVIKDMNVPLTKRIRLIFGTNEETGSKCLKHYVEKEGSVDYGFTPDGDFPGVHGEKGMISMRYLSKHTTIKDIQGGSAKNIVCRNCYVVIDKNSFSRKTLEDYFNNENLEFSIENIDETDVKVSVQGIAAHASLPELGKNALSYL
;
A
#
# COMPACT_ATOMS: atom_id res chain seq x y z
N VAL A 1 0.07 -11.53 -23.54
CA VAL A 1 -1.40 -11.70 -23.50
C VAL A 1 -2.00 -10.69 -22.55
N ASN A 2 -3.12 -10.12 -22.95
CA ASN A 2 -3.94 -9.24 -22.12
C ASN A 2 -5.30 -9.93 -21.91
N LEU A 3 -5.72 -10.08 -20.68
CA LEU A 3 -6.99 -10.69 -20.30
C LEU A 3 -7.95 -9.58 -19.82
N ASP A 4 -8.85 -9.19 -20.71
CA ASP A 4 -9.96 -8.25 -20.47
C ASP A 4 -9.53 -6.87 -19.91
N ASN A 5 -8.32 -6.41 -20.22
CA ASN A 5 -7.68 -5.20 -19.65
C ASN A 5 -7.61 -5.18 -18.12
N TYR A 6 -7.62 -6.35 -17.50
CA TYR A 6 -7.63 -6.48 -16.06
C TYR A 6 -6.40 -7.20 -15.50
N ILE A 7 -5.80 -8.12 -16.27
CA ILE A 7 -4.55 -8.79 -15.93
C ILE A 7 -3.85 -9.20 -17.22
N GLY A 8 -2.54 -9.36 -17.18
CA GLY A 8 -1.79 -9.80 -18.35
C GLY A 8 -0.66 -10.74 -17.99
N TYR A 9 -0.06 -11.36 -19.01
CA TYR A 9 1.13 -12.16 -18.84
C TYR A 9 2.02 -12.19 -20.07
N ALA A 10 3.31 -12.44 -19.84
CA ALA A 10 4.28 -12.81 -20.86
C ALA A 10 4.75 -14.25 -20.62
N GLU A 11 4.93 -15.04 -21.68
CA GLU A 11 5.32 -16.43 -21.56
C GLU A 11 6.46 -16.79 -22.52
N ILE A 12 7.37 -17.63 -22.05
CA ILE A 12 8.43 -18.26 -22.86
C ILE A 12 8.46 -19.77 -22.62
N GLY A 13 9.11 -20.50 -23.53
CA GLY A 13 9.27 -21.94 -23.44
C GLY A 13 8.09 -22.71 -24.02
N LEU A 14 8.31 -24.02 -24.15
CA LEU A 14 7.35 -25.00 -24.67
C LEU A 14 7.33 -26.20 -23.71
N GLY A 15 6.16 -26.68 -23.36
CA GLY A 15 6.03 -27.83 -22.46
C GLY A 15 4.69 -27.84 -21.75
N GLU A 16 4.37 -28.96 -21.12
CA GLU A 16 3.09 -29.15 -20.43
C GLU A 16 3.04 -28.38 -19.11
N LYS A 17 4.15 -28.40 -18.35
CA LYS A 17 4.21 -27.77 -17.05
C LYS A 17 4.44 -26.28 -17.13
N LEU A 18 3.74 -25.52 -16.28
CA LEU A 18 3.76 -24.09 -16.22
C LEU A 18 4.36 -23.61 -14.88
N ILE A 19 5.41 -22.80 -14.98
CA ILE A 19 6.00 -22.08 -13.85
C ILE A 19 5.49 -20.63 -13.91
N GLY A 20 4.87 -20.16 -12.84
CA GLY A 20 4.42 -18.78 -12.70
C GLY A 20 5.40 -17.94 -11.88
N ILE A 21 5.70 -16.74 -12.37
CA ILE A 21 6.30 -15.65 -11.61
C ILE A 21 5.17 -14.63 -11.47
N ILE A 22 4.74 -14.35 -10.25
CA ILE A 22 3.51 -13.60 -9.99
C ILE A 22 3.87 -12.33 -9.23
N GLY A 23 3.57 -11.19 -9.78
CA GLY A 23 3.74 -9.91 -9.12
C GLY A 23 2.72 -8.89 -9.60
N HIS A 24 2.84 -7.62 -9.20
CA HIS A 24 1.83 -6.62 -9.49
C HIS A 24 2.40 -5.29 -9.98
N LEU A 25 1.55 -4.50 -10.61
CA LEU A 25 1.87 -3.19 -11.18
C LEU A 25 1.14 -2.04 -10.48
N ASP A 26 0.04 -2.34 -9.78
CA ASP A 26 -0.66 -1.36 -8.96
C ASP A 26 0.16 -0.98 -7.74
N VAL A 27 -0.15 0.16 -7.16
CA VAL A 27 0.59 0.72 -6.04
C VAL A 27 -0.37 1.41 -5.08
N VAL A 28 -0.04 1.42 -3.79
CA VAL A 28 -0.79 2.20 -2.81
C VAL A 28 -0.69 3.70 -3.11
N PRO A 29 -1.72 4.47 -2.75
CA PRO A 29 -1.69 5.93 -2.86
C PRO A 29 -0.48 6.54 -2.16
N ALA A 30 0.01 7.63 -2.71
CA ALA A 30 1.06 8.44 -2.10
C ALA A 30 0.82 9.93 -2.38
N ASN A 31 1.28 10.78 -1.47
CA ASN A 31 1.22 12.22 -1.61
C ASN A 31 2.53 12.84 -1.12
N VAL A 32 2.98 13.93 -1.73
CA VAL A 32 4.18 14.68 -1.29
C VAL A 32 4.11 15.04 0.20
N LYS A 33 2.90 15.35 0.70
CA LYS A 33 2.66 15.64 2.12
C LYS A 33 2.91 14.44 3.06
N ASP A 34 3.05 13.23 2.52
CA ASP A 34 3.36 12.03 3.30
C ASP A 34 4.85 11.89 3.63
N GLY A 35 5.65 12.92 3.34
CA GLY A 35 7.08 12.99 3.67
C GLY A 35 8.00 12.59 2.52
N TRP A 36 7.50 12.53 1.29
CA TRP A 36 8.32 12.36 0.11
C TRP A 36 9.14 13.61 -0.20
N ASN A 37 10.42 13.41 -0.54
CA ASN A 37 11.32 14.50 -0.94
C ASN A 37 11.22 14.85 -2.43
N THR A 38 10.55 14.02 -3.20
CA THR A 38 10.29 14.14 -4.64
C THR A 38 8.84 13.81 -4.93
N ASP A 39 8.35 14.02 -6.14
CA ASP A 39 7.06 13.49 -6.54
C ASP A 39 7.09 11.95 -6.44
N PRO A 40 6.20 11.31 -5.65
CA PRO A 40 6.22 9.88 -5.48
C PRO A 40 5.95 9.10 -6.76
N PHE A 41 5.30 9.69 -7.77
CA PHE A 41 4.99 9.04 -9.05
C PHE A 41 5.97 9.37 -10.17
N GLU A 42 7.00 10.17 -9.89
CA GLU A 42 8.13 10.38 -10.77
C GLU A 42 9.37 9.66 -10.23
N MET A 43 9.83 8.62 -10.94
CA MET A 43 11.03 7.88 -10.53
C MET A 43 12.26 8.76 -10.64
N VAL A 44 13.00 8.89 -9.55
CA VAL A 44 14.24 9.66 -9.48
C VAL A 44 15.40 8.73 -9.11
N GLU A 45 16.51 8.82 -9.86
CA GLU A 45 17.77 8.20 -9.47
C GLU A 45 18.62 9.21 -8.71
N LYS A 46 19.12 8.83 -7.55
CA LYS A 46 20.08 9.61 -6.79
C LYS A 46 21.08 8.68 -6.09
N ASP A 47 22.36 8.93 -6.33
CA ASP A 47 23.47 8.18 -5.74
C ASP A 47 23.39 6.67 -6.00
N GLY A 48 22.91 6.26 -7.18
CA GLY A 48 22.72 4.86 -7.58
C GLY A 48 21.51 4.19 -6.95
N VAL A 49 20.63 4.93 -6.29
CA VAL A 49 19.38 4.45 -5.69
C VAL A 49 18.19 5.04 -6.44
N LEU A 50 17.20 4.20 -6.74
CA LEU A 50 15.94 4.61 -7.36
C LEU A 50 14.90 4.92 -6.29
N TYR A 51 14.28 6.09 -6.39
CA TYR A 51 13.21 6.54 -5.50
C TYR A 51 11.91 6.71 -6.28
N GLY A 52 10.82 6.22 -5.73
CA GLY A 52 9.49 6.37 -6.29
C GLY A 52 8.50 5.35 -5.73
N ARG A 53 7.22 5.66 -5.73
CA ARG A 53 6.16 4.73 -5.33
C ARG A 53 6.09 3.56 -6.32
N GLY A 54 6.19 2.33 -5.82
CA GLY A 54 6.20 1.12 -6.63
C GLY A 54 7.59 0.72 -7.18
N VAL A 55 8.66 1.46 -6.88
CA VAL A 55 10.02 1.07 -7.29
C VAL A 55 10.46 -0.23 -6.61
N SER A 56 10.19 -0.40 -5.33
CA SER A 56 10.46 -1.64 -4.58
C SER A 56 9.29 -2.60 -4.64
N ASP A 57 8.12 -2.13 -4.35
CA ASP A 57 6.87 -2.88 -4.24
C ASP A 57 5.93 -2.50 -5.41
N ASP A 58 5.80 -3.28 -6.47
CA ASP A 58 6.55 -4.48 -6.84
C ASP A 58 7.18 -4.34 -8.24
N LYS A 59 7.14 -3.12 -8.87
CA LYS A 59 7.60 -2.91 -10.25
C LYS A 59 9.09 -3.25 -10.44
N GLY A 60 9.91 -3.05 -9.40
CA GLY A 60 11.34 -3.39 -9.47
C GLY A 60 11.56 -4.87 -9.69
N ALA A 61 10.91 -5.71 -8.88
CA ALA A 61 11.00 -7.17 -8.99
C ALA A 61 10.36 -7.67 -10.30
N MET A 62 9.26 -7.02 -10.74
CA MET A 62 8.63 -7.35 -12.02
C MET A 62 9.53 -7.04 -13.22
N VAL A 63 10.22 -5.90 -13.22
CA VAL A 63 11.18 -5.54 -14.27
C VAL A 63 12.39 -6.48 -14.24
N ALA A 64 12.93 -6.79 -13.06
CA ALA A 64 14.02 -7.75 -12.92
C ALA A 64 13.63 -9.13 -13.47
N SER A 65 12.44 -9.62 -13.15
CA SER A 65 11.88 -10.88 -13.68
C SER A 65 11.71 -10.85 -15.19
N MET A 66 11.21 -9.74 -15.73
CA MET A 66 11.08 -9.58 -17.19
C MET A 66 12.44 -9.60 -17.91
N ILE A 67 13.45 -8.93 -17.33
CA ILE A 67 14.81 -8.95 -17.88
C ILE A 67 15.39 -10.36 -17.80
N ALA A 68 15.20 -11.08 -16.71
CA ALA A 68 15.67 -12.47 -16.57
C ALA A 68 15.04 -13.36 -17.65
N LEU A 69 13.73 -13.27 -17.89
CA LEU A 69 13.07 -14.00 -18.97
C LEU A 69 13.60 -13.62 -20.35
N LYS A 70 13.87 -12.33 -20.56
CA LYS A 70 14.46 -11.85 -21.81
C LYS A 70 15.86 -12.43 -22.01
N VAL A 71 16.71 -12.46 -21.00
CA VAL A 71 18.06 -13.06 -21.07
C VAL A 71 17.98 -14.55 -21.40
N ILE A 72 17.11 -15.31 -20.74
CA ILE A 72 16.89 -16.73 -21.02
C ILE A 72 16.48 -16.96 -22.48
N LYS A 73 15.60 -16.12 -22.97
CA LYS A 73 15.13 -16.17 -24.37
C LYS A 73 16.25 -15.82 -25.35
N ASP A 74 16.98 -14.74 -25.13
CA ASP A 74 18.04 -14.25 -26.00
C ASP A 74 19.25 -15.24 -26.07
N MET A 75 19.52 -15.93 -24.97
CA MET A 75 20.54 -16.99 -24.88
C MET A 75 20.10 -18.32 -25.50
N ASN A 76 18.85 -18.40 -25.99
CA ASN A 76 18.26 -19.63 -26.53
C ASN A 76 18.40 -20.85 -25.58
N VAL A 77 18.23 -20.61 -24.26
CA VAL A 77 18.27 -21.68 -23.29
C VAL A 77 17.14 -22.68 -23.56
N PRO A 78 17.42 -23.98 -23.74
CA PRO A 78 16.38 -24.96 -23.98
C PRO A 78 15.52 -25.13 -22.73
N LEU A 79 14.22 -24.82 -22.88
CA LEU A 79 13.25 -24.92 -21.78
C LEU A 79 12.38 -26.17 -21.99
N THR A 80 12.27 -26.98 -20.94
CA THR A 80 11.36 -28.14 -20.89
C THR A 80 10.01 -27.83 -20.26
N LYS A 81 9.85 -26.59 -19.76
CA LYS A 81 8.64 -26.06 -19.15
C LYS A 81 8.35 -24.68 -19.71
N ARG A 82 7.11 -24.27 -19.63
CA ARG A 82 6.72 -22.88 -19.89
C ARG A 82 6.99 -22.03 -18.62
N ILE A 83 7.47 -20.82 -18.82
CA ILE A 83 7.65 -19.84 -17.73
C ILE A 83 6.78 -18.63 -18.07
N ARG A 84 5.91 -18.26 -17.17
CA ARG A 84 4.94 -17.17 -17.35
C ARG A 84 5.15 -16.12 -16.26
N LEU A 85 5.39 -14.89 -16.69
CA LEU A 85 5.39 -13.71 -15.83
C LEU A 85 4.01 -13.10 -15.87
N ILE A 86 3.32 -13.06 -14.73
CA ILE A 86 1.95 -12.62 -14.56
C ILE A 86 1.96 -11.23 -13.92
N PHE A 87 1.32 -10.27 -14.60
CA PHE A 87 1.27 -8.86 -14.20
C PHE A 87 -0.08 -8.57 -13.53
N GLY A 88 -0.14 -8.69 -12.20
CA GLY A 88 -1.29 -8.30 -11.39
C GLY A 88 -1.55 -6.79 -11.44
N THR A 89 -2.79 -6.40 -11.24
CA THR A 89 -3.21 -4.98 -11.29
C THR A 89 -4.12 -4.59 -10.13
N ASN A 90 -4.21 -5.42 -9.10
CA ASN A 90 -5.10 -5.22 -7.96
C ASN A 90 -4.60 -6.00 -6.74
N GLU A 91 -3.29 -6.12 -6.54
CA GLU A 91 -2.72 -6.81 -5.40
C GLU A 91 -3.07 -6.05 -4.12
N GLU A 92 -2.77 -4.76 -4.08
CA GLU A 92 -2.92 -3.83 -2.96
C GLU A 92 -4.37 -3.70 -2.43
N THR A 93 -5.34 -4.19 -3.19
CA THR A 93 -6.76 -4.11 -2.84
C THR A 93 -7.47 -5.46 -2.89
N GLY A 94 -6.72 -6.57 -2.82
CA GLY A 94 -7.22 -7.92 -2.57
C GLY A 94 -7.18 -8.87 -3.74
N SER A 95 -6.25 -8.68 -4.69
CA SER A 95 -5.83 -9.66 -5.72
C SER A 95 -6.95 -10.26 -6.58
N LYS A 96 -8.04 -9.52 -6.80
CA LYS A 96 -9.16 -10.00 -7.62
C LYS A 96 -8.76 -10.29 -9.07
N CYS A 97 -7.74 -9.58 -9.57
CA CYS A 97 -7.16 -9.82 -10.88
C CYS A 97 -6.56 -11.23 -10.99
N LEU A 98 -5.92 -11.75 -9.96
CA LEU A 98 -5.41 -13.12 -9.94
C LEU A 98 -6.53 -14.15 -9.95
N LYS A 99 -7.63 -13.90 -9.25
CA LYS A 99 -8.81 -14.75 -9.34
C LYS A 99 -9.33 -14.82 -10.78
N HIS A 100 -9.45 -13.66 -11.44
CA HIS A 100 -9.84 -13.59 -12.85
C HIS A 100 -8.88 -14.34 -13.77
N TYR A 101 -7.56 -14.23 -13.53
CA TYR A 101 -6.55 -14.99 -14.25
C TYR A 101 -6.80 -16.50 -14.13
N VAL A 102 -6.97 -17.00 -12.89
CA VAL A 102 -7.20 -18.44 -12.65
C VAL A 102 -8.50 -18.93 -13.31
N GLU A 103 -9.54 -18.13 -13.34
CA GLU A 103 -10.80 -18.45 -14.02
C GLU A 103 -10.63 -18.57 -15.55
N LYS A 104 -9.72 -17.81 -16.16
CA LYS A 104 -9.48 -17.78 -17.61
C LYS A 104 -8.41 -18.78 -18.06
N GLU A 105 -7.34 -18.91 -17.32
CA GLU A 105 -6.11 -19.63 -17.74
C GLU A 105 -5.82 -20.88 -16.89
N GLY A 106 -6.50 -21.03 -15.75
CA GLY A 106 -6.20 -22.07 -14.77
C GLY A 106 -5.03 -21.72 -13.87
N SER A 107 -4.67 -22.64 -13.01
CA SER A 107 -3.56 -22.49 -12.05
C SER A 107 -2.21 -22.83 -12.69
N VAL A 108 -1.15 -22.22 -12.19
CA VAL A 108 0.24 -22.65 -12.49
C VAL A 108 0.56 -23.95 -11.76
N ASP A 109 1.46 -24.76 -12.30
CA ASP A 109 1.92 -26.00 -11.63
C ASP A 109 2.89 -25.71 -10.49
N TYR A 110 3.75 -24.72 -10.69
CA TYR A 110 4.73 -24.21 -9.73
C TYR A 110 4.79 -22.69 -9.86
N GLY A 111 5.16 -22.01 -8.80
CA GLY A 111 5.32 -20.56 -8.89
C GLY A 111 5.97 -19.97 -7.66
N PHE A 112 6.35 -18.71 -7.80
CA PHE A 112 6.79 -17.87 -6.70
C PHE A 112 6.36 -16.42 -6.97
N THR A 113 6.30 -15.65 -5.92
CA THR A 113 6.18 -14.19 -6.01
C THR A 113 7.50 -13.56 -5.58
N PRO A 114 8.06 -12.64 -6.37
CA PRO A 114 9.24 -11.87 -5.96
C PRO A 114 8.89 -10.70 -5.06
N ASP A 115 7.62 -10.52 -4.72
CA ASP A 115 7.08 -9.49 -3.86
C ASP A 115 7.25 -9.86 -2.39
N GLY A 116 8.49 -9.81 -1.91
CA GLY A 116 8.84 -10.14 -0.55
C GLY A 116 10.34 -10.16 -0.31
N ASP A 117 10.73 -10.35 0.96
CA ASP A 117 12.11 -10.36 1.38
C ASP A 117 12.86 -11.62 0.94
N PHE A 118 14.14 -11.44 0.59
CA PHE A 118 15.04 -12.55 0.26
C PHE A 118 15.62 -13.17 1.54
N PRO A 119 15.82 -14.51 1.61
CA PRO A 119 15.64 -15.52 0.57
C PRO A 119 14.22 -16.04 0.40
N GLY A 120 13.31 -15.73 1.28
CA GLY A 120 11.92 -16.13 1.20
C GLY A 120 11.17 -15.85 2.50
N VAL A 121 9.87 -15.66 2.40
CA VAL A 121 8.96 -15.42 3.52
C VAL A 121 8.38 -16.77 3.95
N HIS A 122 8.52 -17.12 5.23
CA HIS A 122 7.98 -18.36 5.80
C HIS A 122 6.75 -18.14 6.69
N GLY A 123 6.32 -16.90 6.87
CA GLY A 123 5.17 -16.55 7.67
C GLY A 123 4.79 -15.08 7.44
N GLU A 124 3.51 -14.81 7.49
CA GLU A 124 2.95 -13.47 7.28
C GLU A 124 2.07 -13.08 8.45
N LYS A 125 1.96 -11.77 8.72
CA LYS A 125 1.03 -11.23 9.71
C LYS A 125 -0.40 -11.38 9.21
N GLY A 126 -1.31 -11.83 10.09
CA GLY A 126 -2.74 -11.85 9.80
C GLY A 126 -3.31 -10.43 9.67
N MET A 127 -4.29 -10.26 8.80
CA MET A 127 -5.00 -8.99 8.61
C MET A 127 -6.43 -9.08 9.12
N ILE A 128 -6.85 -8.10 9.93
CA ILE A 128 -8.24 -7.95 10.38
C ILE A 128 -8.72 -6.58 9.95
N SER A 129 -9.82 -6.55 9.18
CA SER A 129 -10.49 -5.32 8.80
C SER A 129 -11.85 -5.23 9.51
N MET A 130 -12.07 -4.17 10.27
CA MET A 130 -13.31 -3.96 11.01
C MET A 130 -13.92 -2.60 10.67
N ARG A 131 -15.25 -2.53 10.71
CA ARG A 131 -15.99 -1.29 10.57
C ARG A 131 -16.82 -1.07 11.83
N TYR A 132 -16.56 0.03 12.52
CA TYR A 132 -17.34 0.48 13.67
C TYR A 132 -18.35 1.52 13.25
N LEU A 133 -19.57 1.42 13.76
CA LEU A 133 -20.62 2.40 13.57
C LEU A 133 -21.11 2.83 14.95
N SER A 134 -21.07 4.14 15.23
CA SER A 134 -21.68 4.71 16.44
C SER A 134 -23.00 5.38 16.10
N LYS A 135 -24.01 5.14 16.93
CA LYS A 135 -25.33 5.83 16.83
C LYS A 135 -25.39 7.08 17.72
N HIS A 136 -24.48 7.17 18.69
CA HIS A 136 -24.42 8.28 19.65
C HIS A 136 -22.99 8.78 19.71
N THR A 137 -22.78 10.02 19.28
CA THR A 137 -21.48 10.66 19.32
C THR A 137 -21.63 12.17 19.49
N THR A 138 -20.70 12.78 20.21
CA THR A 138 -20.51 14.23 20.26
C THR A 138 -19.69 14.72 19.08
N ILE A 139 -19.11 13.81 18.29
CA ILE A 139 -18.37 14.13 17.07
C ILE A 139 -19.36 14.44 15.96
N LYS A 140 -19.26 15.63 15.38
CA LYS A 140 -20.09 16.10 14.28
C LYS A 140 -19.52 15.71 12.92
N ASP A 141 -18.20 15.71 12.78
CA ASP A 141 -17.47 15.23 11.61
C ASP A 141 -16.12 14.67 12.05
N ILE A 142 -15.63 13.69 11.31
CA ILE A 142 -14.30 13.11 11.50
C ILE A 142 -13.76 12.65 10.15
N GLN A 143 -12.54 13.05 9.86
CA GLN A 143 -11.84 12.55 8.68
C GLN A 143 -10.39 12.27 9.00
N GLY A 144 -9.86 11.20 8.40
CA GLY A 144 -8.46 10.84 8.56
C GLY A 144 -8.11 9.56 7.81
N GLY A 145 -6.81 9.40 7.56
CA GLY A 145 -6.26 8.27 6.82
C GLY A 145 -6.45 8.39 5.31
N SER A 146 -5.49 7.85 4.57
CA SER A 146 -5.46 7.83 3.10
C SER A 146 -5.81 6.44 2.55
N ALA A 147 -5.40 5.37 3.25
CA ALA A 147 -5.68 3.99 2.88
C ALA A 147 -5.73 3.09 4.12
N LYS A 148 -6.36 1.91 3.99
CA LYS A 148 -6.53 0.96 5.11
C LYS A 148 -5.23 0.32 5.58
N ASN A 149 -4.24 0.24 4.71
CA ASN A 149 -2.92 -0.32 4.95
C ASN A 149 -1.86 0.74 5.31
N ILE A 150 -2.28 1.97 5.60
CA ILE A 150 -1.39 3.06 6.03
C ILE A 150 -1.84 3.57 7.40
N VAL A 151 -0.88 3.70 8.33
CA VAL A 151 -1.08 4.37 9.62
C VAL A 151 -1.49 5.82 9.37
N CYS A 152 -2.61 6.24 9.95
CA CYS A 152 -3.17 7.56 9.74
C CYS A 152 -2.24 8.67 10.21
N ARG A 153 -1.69 9.44 9.27
CA ARG A 153 -0.82 10.59 9.60
C ARG A 153 -1.63 11.83 9.98
N ASN A 154 -2.67 12.14 9.21
CA ASN A 154 -3.44 13.36 9.39
C ASN A 154 -4.89 13.01 9.65
N CYS A 155 -5.46 13.57 10.68
CA CYS A 155 -6.89 13.48 10.93
C CYS A 155 -7.41 14.74 11.61
N TYR A 156 -8.72 14.92 11.54
CA TYR A 156 -9.41 15.94 12.33
C TYR A 156 -10.77 15.43 12.82
N VAL A 157 -11.25 16.08 13.86
CA VAL A 157 -12.65 16.01 14.32
C VAL A 157 -13.25 17.39 14.40
N VAL A 158 -14.57 17.45 14.22
CA VAL A 158 -15.41 18.61 14.51
C VAL A 158 -16.28 18.27 15.70
N ILE A 159 -16.18 19.07 16.75
CA ILE A 159 -16.90 18.88 18.02
C ILE A 159 -17.42 20.23 18.54
N ASP A 160 -18.42 20.16 19.42
CA ASP A 160 -18.90 21.35 20.14
C ASP A 160 -17.80 21.86 21.09
N LYS A 161 -17.50 23.15 21.04
CA LYS A 161 -16.45 23.78 21.84
C LYS A 161 -16.70 23.72 23.35
N ASN A 162 -17.94 23.50 23.79
CA ASN A 162 -18.31 23.34 25.19
C ASN A 162 -18.21 21.88 25.66
N SER A 163 -17.97 20.92 24.76
CA SER A 163 -17.88 19.49 25.09
C SER A 163 -16.54 19.06 25.65
N PHE A 164 -15.53 19.94 25.65
CA PHE A 164 -14.17 19.62 26.12
C PHE A 164 -13.49 20.84 26.75
N SER A 165 -12.42 20.60 27.50
CA SER A 165 -11.51 21.64 27.99
C SER A 165 -10.37 21.84 27.00
N ARG A 166 -10.31 22.99 26.34
CA ARG A 166 -9.26 23.33 25.38
C ARG A 166 -7.87 23.18 26.01
N LYS A 167 -7.69 23.71 27.22
CA LYS A 167 -6.41 23.61 27.93
C LYS A 167 -5.99 22.17 28.18
N THR A 168 -6.92 21.33 28.63
CA THR A 168 -6.62 19.90 28.89
C THR A 168 -6.20 19.18 27.60
N LEU A 169 -6.83 19.51 26.49
CA LEU A 169 -6.49 18.91 25.20
C LEU A 169 -5.14 19.38 24.67
N GLU A 170 -4.85 20.68 24.77
CA GLU A 170 -3.54 21.25 24.42
C GLU A 170 -2.42 20.65 25.28
N ASP A 171 -2.61 20.55 26.60
CA ASP A 171 -1.65 19.93 27.52
C ASP A 171 -1.40 18.44 27.14
N TYR A 172 -2.45 17.70 26.79
CA TYR A 172 -2.35 16.31 26.35
C TYR A 172 -1.52 16.18 25.06
N PHE A 173 -1.85 16.94 24.02
CA PHE A 173 -1.12 16.88 22.76
C PHE A 173 0.34 17.31 22.87
N ASN A 174 0.62 18.31 23.70
CA ASN A 174 2.00 18.74 23.98
C ASN A 174 2.80 17.65 24.71
N ASN A 175 2.21 16.98 25.70
CA ASN A 175 2.85 15.87 26.40
C ASN A 175 3.14 14.68 25.49
N GLU A 176 2.28 14.44 24.49
CA GLU A 176 2.47 13.39 23.49
C GLU A 176 3.39 13.81 22.32
N ASN A 177 3.92 15.02 22.33
CA ASN A 177 4.74 15.60 21.26
C ASN A 177 4.04 15.49 19.89
N LEU A 178 2.79 15.94 19.81
CA LEU A 178 2.00 15.97 18.60
C LEU A 178 1.95 17.36 18.00
N GLU A 179 2.00 17.43 16.67
CA GLU A 179 1.60 18.63 15.96
C GLU A 179 0.07 18.66 15.89
N PHE A 180 -0.53 19.77 16.28
CA PHE A 180 -1.98 19.93 16.30
C PHE A 180 -2.42 21.37 16.01
N SER A 181 -3.70 21.52 15.61
CA SER A 181 -4.38 22.82 15.59
C SER A 181 -5.79 22.69 16.17
N ILE A 182 -6.27 23.76 16.80
CA ILE A 182 -7.64 23.89 17.29
C ILE A 182 -8.21 25.19 16.74
N GLU A 183 -9.07 25.08 15.75
CA GLU A 183 -9.63 26.18 14.97
C GLU A 183 -11.13 26.32 15.22
N ASN A 184 -11.61 27.54 15.51
CA ASN A 184 -13.05 27.79 15.55
C ASN A 184 -13.59 27.75 14.13
N ILE A 185 -14.65 26.95 13.90
CA ILE A 185 -15.38 26.92 12.63
C ILE A 185 -16.47 28.01 12.67
N ASP A 186 -17.18 28.06 13.77
CA ASP A 186 -18.26 29.01 14.01
C ASP A 186 -18.40 29.34 15.52
N GLU A 187 -19.54 29.85 15.94
CA GLU A 187 -19.82 30.22 17.35
C GLU A 187 -19.86 28.99 18.28
N THR A 188 -20.20 27.82 17.77
CA THR A 188 -20.43 26.58 18.55
C THR A 188 -19.37 25.52 18.35
N ASP A 189 -18.74 25.47 17.19
CA ASP A 189 -17.95 24.34 16.76
C ASP A 189 -16.47 24.66 16.59
N VAL A 190 -15.66 23.68 16.91
CA VAL A 190 -14.22 23.71 16.69
C VAL A 190 -13.77 22.51 15.88
N LYS A 191 -12.76 22.71 15.05
CA LYS A 191 -12.02 21.68 14.35
C LYS A 191 -10.72 21.45 15.10
N VAL A 192 -10.53 20.24 15.56
CA VAL A 192 -9.28 19.76 16.15
C VAL A 192 -8.57 18.88 15.15
N SER A 193 -7.40 19.28 14.70
CA SER A 193 -6.57 18.53 13.77
C SER A 193 -5.31 18.04 14.46
N VAL A 194 -4.90 16.81 14.14
CA VAL A 194 -3.70 16.18 14.69
C VAL A 194 -2.89 15.58 13.56
N GLN A 195 -1.57 15.72 13.66
CA GLN A 195 -0.62 15.12 12.75
C GLN A 195 0.25 14.08 13.49
N GLY A 196 0.29 12.90 12.96
CA GLY A 196 1.15 11.79 13.37
C GLY A 196 2.22 11.48 12.31
N ILE A 197 2.61 10.21 12.23
CA ILE A 197 3.62 9.71 11.30
C ILE A 197 3.02 8.55 10.51
N ALA A 198 3.06 8.65 9.18
CA ALA A 198 2.64 7.55 8.30
C ALA A 198 3.63 6.39 8.37
N ALA A 199 3.11 5.18 8.32
CA ALA A 199 3.87 3.95 8.15
C ALA A 199 2.99 2.90 7.48
N HIS A 200 3.57 1.85 6.95
CA HIS A 200 2.77 0.71 6.49
C HIS A 200 2.09 0.02 7.68
N ALA A 201 0.85 -0.41 7.51
CA ALA A 201 0.08 -1.02 8.62
C ALA A 201 0.67 -2.34 9.13
N SER A 202 1.55 -3.00 8.38
CA SER A 202 2.30 -4.18 8.82
C SER A 202 3.45 -3.84 9.79
N LEU A 203 3.90 -2.57 9.83
CA LEU A 203 4.95 -2.04 10.70
C LEU A 203 4.44 -0.80 11.44
N PRO A 204 3.34 -0.90 12.21
CA PRO A 204 2.70 0.25 12.83
C PRO A 204 3.58 0.95 13.86
N GLU A 205 4.56 0.26 14.41
CA GLU A 205 5.57 0.79 15.35
C GLU A 205 6.48 1.85 14.71
N LEU A 206 6.59 1.91 13.40
CA LEU A 206 7.32 2.95 12.67
C LEU A 206 6.48 4.20 12.44
N GLY A 207 5.18 4.13 12.74
CA GLY A 207 4.23 5.21 12.58
C GLY A 207 3.71 5.76 13.90
N LYS A 208 2.97 6.87 13.79
CA LYS A 208 2.21 7.46 14.90
C LYS A 208 0.80 7.76 14.39
N ASN A 209 -0.18 6.94 14.81
CA ASN A 209 -1.54 7.04 14.30
C ASN A 209 -2.26 8.25 14.89
N ALA A 210 -2.42 9.31 14.10
CA ALA A 210 -3.08 10.54 14.53
C ALA A 210 -4.49 10.31 15.07
N LEU A 211 -5.24 9.36 14.52
CA LEU A 211 -6.62 9.07 14.94
C LEU A 211 -6.70 8.49 16.36
N SER A 212 -5.64 7.85 16.86
CA SER A 212 -5.63 7.27 18.22
C SER A 212 -5.55 8.33 19.31
N TYR A 213 -5.29 9.59 18.96
CA TYR A 213 -5.12 10.69 19.89
C TYR A 213 -6.32 11.65 19.92
N LEU A 214 -7.27 11.48 19.00
CA LEU A 214 -8.55 12.20 18.94
C LEU A 214 -9.67 11.41 19.62
#